data_5c9d0dad909f3eb4de6ac3fc10d9eed6
#
_entry.id   5c9d0dad909f3eb4de6ac3fc10d9eed6
#
_cell.length_a   1.000
_cell.length_b   1.000
_cell.length_c   1.000
_cell.angle_alpha   90.00
_cell.angle_beta   90.00
_cell.angle_gamma   90.00
#
_symmetry.space_group_name_H-M   'P 1'
#
loop_
_entity.id
_entity.type
_entity.pdbx_description
1 polymer ?
#
loop_
_entity_poly.entity_id
_entity_poly.type
_entity_poly.pdbx_seq_one_letter_code
_entity_poly.pdbx_strand_id
1 'polypeptide(L)'
;MTGRMTVALERGRVRLLLMFGLERQALARILRRLEAHPADAFSLATGAHLHASLGDPAAAQRMLERLVRLHPERADGWFNLGYVCESLGLLAASEAAFRRAIAIDPRLDRAWYGLSLSLIAQQRLDEALQTLRKNTELQPMSPYGWYQMARVQVDRQEPDEAEKIILHLRGFEPRVAAQLERETGLGAVRA
;
A
#
# COMPACT_ATOMS: atom_id res chain seq x y z
N MET A 1 21.88 12.34 27.28
CA MET A 1 21.91 10.89 27.02
C MET A 1 20.62 10.17 27.48
N THR A 2 19.96 10.61 28.52
CA THR A 2 18.73 10.00 29.10
C THR A 2 17.53 9.93 28.15
N GLY A 3 17.29 10.95 27.33
CA GLY A 3 16.11 10.99 26.46
C GLY A 3 16.10 9.96 25.32
N ARG A 4 17.24 9.66 24.69
CA ARG A 4 17.34 8.65 23.61
C ARG A 4 17.12 7.23 24.13
N MET A 5 17.58 6.94 25.34
CA MET A 5 17.45 5.63 25.98
C MET A 5 16.00 5.35 26.40
N THR A 6 15.29 6.37 26.90
CA THR A 6 13.84 6.27 27.20
C THR A 6 12.99 6.03 25.96
N VAL A 7 13.34 6.68 24.83
CA VAL A 7 12.65 6.46 23.53
C VAL A 7 12.82 5.02 23.03
N ALA A 8 14.04 4.48 23.11
CA ALA A 8 14.32 3.11 22.66
C ALA A 8 13.59 2.06 23.53
N LEU A 9 13.57 2.26 24.85
CA LEU A 9 12.84 1.40 25.79
C LEU A 9 11.34 1.42 25.53
N GLU A 10 10.74 2.58 25.27
CA GLU A 10 9.30 2.68 24.98
C GLU A 10 8.94 1.98 23.65
N ARG A 11 9.74 2.17 22.59
CA ARG A 11 9.56 1.44 21.33
C ARG A 11 9.71 -0.07 21.51
N GLY A 12 10.67 -0.51 22.35
CA GLY A 12 10.85 -1.92 22.70
C GLY A 12 9.62 -2.51 23.39
N ARG A 13 9.05 -1.79 24.35
CA ARG A 13 7.82 -2.20 25.06
C ARG A 13 6.61 -2.30 24.15
N VAL A 14 6.44 -1.35 23.22
CA VAL A 14 5.37 -1.41 22.23
C VAL A 14 5.53 -2.62 21.33
N ARG A 15 6.74 -2.88 20.83
CA ARG A 15 7.03 -4.07 20.01
C ARG A 15 6.73 -5.38 20.75
N LEU A 16 7.10 -5.45 22.04
CA LEU A 16 6.81 -6.62 22.87
C LEU A 16 5.29 -6.86 22.99
N LEU A 17 4.51 -5.82 23.27
CA LEU A 17 3.06 -5.92 23.32
C LEU A 17 2.47 -6.43 21.99
N LEU A 18 2.99 -5.95 20.86
CA LEU A 18 2.56 -6.39 19.52
C LEU A 18 2.93 -7.85 19.26
N MET A 19 4.09 -8.32 19.70
CA MET A 19 4.48 -9.75 19.60
C MET A 19 3.52 -10.68 20.33
N PHE A 20 2.90 -10.21 21.42
CA PHE A 20 1.91 -10.98 22.18
C PHE A 20 0.45 -10.71 21.77
N GLY A 21 0.20 -10.01 20.66
CA GLY A 21 -1.15 -9.68 20.20
C GLY A 21 -1.91 -8.70 21.09
N LEU A 22 -1.20 -7.95 21.95
CA LEU A 22 -1.80 -7.01 22.91
C LEU A 22 -1.97 -5.61 22.27
N GLU A 23 -2.62 -5.55 21.09
CA GLU A 23 -2.75 -4.34 20.27
C GLU A 23 -3.41 -3.17 21.02
N ARG A 24 -4.49 -3.42 21.76
CA ARG A 24 -5.18 -2.37 22.55
C ARG A 24 -4.27 -1.75 23.62
N GLN A 25 -3.44 -2.57 24.27
CA GLN A 25 -2.48 -2.08 25.28
C GLN A 25 -1.35 -1.30 24.61
N ALA A 26 -0.86 -1.77 23.45
CA ALA A 26 0.11 -1.07 22.65
C ALA A 26 -0.41 0.32 22.21
N LEU A 27 -1.67 0.38 21.73
CA LEU A 27 -2.33 1.63 21.34
C LEU A 27 -2.45 2.60 22.52
N ALA A 28 -2.92 2.15 23.68
CA ALA A 28 -3.04 3.00 24.87
C ALA A 28 -1.67 3.58 25.29
N ARG A 29 -0.59 2.83 25.11
CA ARG A 29 0.77 3.28 25.38
C ARG A 29 1.25 4.32 24.36
N ILE A 30 0.95 4.10 23.07
CA ILE A 30 1.23 5.04 21.99
C ILE A 30 0.49 6.37 22.21
N LEU A 31 -0.80 6.34 22.57
CA LEU A 31 -1.59 7.54 22.79
C LEU A 31 -1.03 8.38 23.97
N ARG A 32 -0.71 7.75 25.11
CA ARG A 32 -0.05 8.45 26.24
C ARG A 32 1.27 9.07 25.83
N ARG A 33 2.04 8.39 24.97
CA ARG A 33 3.29 8.96 24.47
C ARG A 33 3.06 10.18 23.59
N LEU A 34 2.03 10.19 22.77
CA LEU A 34 1.66 11.31 21.90
C LEU A 34 1.16 12.54 22.68
N GLU A 35 0.67 12.36 23.90
CA GLU A 35 0.36 13.48 24.81
C GLU A 35 1.65 14.25 25.19
N ALA A 36 2.72 13.52 25.53
CA ALA A 36 4.02 14.11 25.91
C ALA A 36 4.86 14.50 24.67
N HIS A 37 4.73 13.78 23.56
CA HIS A 37 5.53 13.95 22.34
C HIS A 37 4.64 13.98 21.10
N PRO A 38 3.90 15.07 20.88
CA PRO A 38 2.87 15.15 19.82
C PRO A 38 3.38 14.94 18.38
N ALA A 39 4.67 15.13 18.14
CA ALA A 39 5.29 15.01 16.82
C ALA A 39 6.10 13.71 16.65
N ASP A 40 6.00 12.73 17.59
CA ASP A 40 6.77 11.49 17.45
C ASP A 40 6.27 10.64 16.28
N ALA A 41 7.01 10.66 15.17
CA ALA A 41 6.66 9.98 13.94
C ALA A 41 6.42 8.48 14.13
N PHE A 42 7.21 7.80 14.98
CA PHE A 42 7.01 6.39 15.29
C PHE A 42 5.63 6.15 15.94
N SER A 43 5.27 6.97 16.92
CA SER A 43 3.98 6.84 17.62
C SER A 43 2.80 7.16 16.68
N LEU A 44 2.92 8.18 15.83
CA LEU A 44 1.89 8.49 14.84
C LEU A 44 1.69 7.35 13.84
N ALA A 45 2.78 6.81 13.27
CA ALA A 45 2.70 5.71 12.30
C ALA A 45 2.18 4.41 12.94
N THR A 46 2.72 4.05 14.12
CA THR A 46 2.30 2.82 14.82
C THR A 46 0.86 2.93 15.34
N GLY A 47 0.48 4.10 15.86
CA GLY A 47 -0.89 4.35 16.31
C GLY A 47 -1.91 4.27 15.16
N ALA A 48 -1.56 4.81 14.00
CA ALA A 48 -2.39 4.69 12.80
C ALA A 48 -2.56 3.23 12.37
N HIS A 49 -1.48 2.46 12.32
CA HIS A 49 -1.54 1.03 12.02
C HIS A 49 -2.45 0.28 13.01
N LEU A 50 -2.31 0.55 14.31
CA LEU A 50 -3.12 -0.09 15.34
C LEU A 50 -4.60 0.32 15.28
N HIS A 51 -4.91 1.58 14.98
CA HIS A 51 -6.30 1.99 14.74
C HIS A 51 -6.90 1.26 13.54
N ALA A 52 -6.16 1.13 12.44
CA ALA A 52 -6.62 0.40 11.25
C ALA A 52 -6.85 -1.09 11.55
N SER A 53 -5.93 -1.77 12.25
CA SER A 53 -6.07 -3.19 12.62
C SER A 53 -7.21 -3.45 13.60
N LEU A 54 -7.51 -2.48 14.47
CA LEU A 54 -8.63 -2.54 15.42
C LEU A 54 -9.98 -2.10 14.82
N GLY A 55 -10.04 -1.81 13.51
CA GLY A 55 -11.27 -1.49 12.81
C GLY A 55 -11.68 -0.01 12.87
N ASP A 56 -10.76 0.90 13.19
CA ASP A 56 -10.99 2.36 13.17
C ASP A 56 -10.09 3.05 12.11
N PRO A 57 -10.37 2.86 10.81
CA PRO A 57 -9.59 3.48 9.75
C PRO A 57 -9.72 5.02 9.74
N ALA A 58 -10.80 5.59 10.28
CA ALA A 58 -10.95 7.03 10.38
C ALA A 58 -9.97 7.65 11.38
N ALA A 59 -9.73 7.00 12.53
CA ALA A 59 -8.68 7.44 13.46
C ALA A 59 -7.28 7.24 12.87
N ALA A 60 -7.07 6.14 12.13
CA ALA A 60 -5.82 5.91 11.40
C ALA A 60 -5.53 7.03 10.40
N GLN A 61 -6.52 7.44 9.61
CA GLN A 61 -6.41 8.57 8.67
C GLN A 61 -5.97 9.85 9.39
N ARG A 62 -6.67 10.25 10.46
CA ARG A 62 -6.32 11.47 11.22
C ARG A 62 -4.88 11.45 11.75
N MET A 63 -4.41 10.29 12.22
CA MET A 63 -3.04 10.14 12.68
C MET A 63 -2.02 10.26 11.52
N LEU A 64 -2.32 9.68 10.36
CA LEU A 64 -1.47 9.75 9.18
C LEU A 64 -1.44 11.14 8.57
N GLU A 65 -2.57 11.83 8.50
CA GLU A 65 -2.62 13.24 8.10
C GLU A 65 -1.75 14.14 9.01
N ARG A 66 -1.77 13.86 10.32
CA ARG A 66 -0.88 14.54 11.26
C ARG A 66 0.58 14.16 11.02
N LEU A 67 0.87 12.88 10.76
CA LEU A 67 2.22 12.40 10.44
C LEU A 67 2.79 13.12 9.22
N VAL A 68 2.07 13.13 8.08
CA VAL A 68 2.57 13.73 6.84
C VAL A 68 2.65 15.25 6.89
N ARG A 69 1.86 15.90 7.74
CA ARG A 69 1.95 17.35 7.98
C ARG A 69 3.21 17.72 8.78
N LEU A 70 3.58 16.90 9.78
CA LEU A 70 4.74 17.14 10.63
C LEU A 70 6.05 16.61 10.03
N HIS A 71 5.96 15.61 9.16
CA HIS A 71 7.06 14.90 8.53
C HIS A 71 6.79 14.71 7.03
N PRO A 72 6.69 15.81 6.24
CA PRO A 72 6.28 15.75 4.82
C PRO A 72 7.30 15.04 3.91
N GLU A 73 8.52 14.83 4.38
CA GLU A 73 9.61 14.13 3.69
C GLU A 73 9.49 12.59 3.76
N ARG A 74 8.56 12.06 4.52
CA ARG A 74 8.42 10.62 4.76
C ARG A 74 7.53 9.96 3.71
N ALA A 75 8.13 9.26 2.76
CA ALA A 75 7.39 8.52 1.73
C ALA A 75 6.48 7.43 2.32
N ASP A 76 6.95 6.73 3.38
CA ASP A 76 6.17 5.70 4.08
C ASP A 76 4.91 6.27 4.76
N GLY A 77 4.96 7.49 5.28
CA GLY A 77 3.81 8.18 5.84
C GLY A 77 2.73 8.45 4.79
N TRP A 78 3.13 8.99 3.64
CA TRP A 78 2.24 9.26 2.53
C TRP A 78 1.67 7.97 1.92
N PHE A 79 2.49 6.92 1.77
CA PHE A 79 2.03 5.60 1.32
C PHE A 79 0.94 5.05 2.25
N ASN A 80 1.17 5.06 3.57
CA ASN A 80 0.20 4.56 4.53
C ASN A 80 -1.09 5.40 4.53
N LEU A 81 -1.00 6.72 4.33
CA LEU A 81 -2.18 7.58 4.16
C LEU A 81 -2.98 7.20 2.92
N GLY A 82 -2.30 6.98 1.78
CA GLY A 82 -2.93 6.53 0.55
C GLY A 82 -3.69 5.21 0.73
N TYR A 83 -3.07 4.24 1.40
CA TYR A 83 -3.68 2.95 1.69
C TYR A 83 -4.95 3.07 2.58
N VAL A 84 -4.89 3.88 3.64
CA VAL A 84 -6.05 4.09 4.51
C VAL A 84 -7.16 4.86 3.79
N CYS A 85 -6.83 5.87 2.99
CA CYS A 85 -7.81 6.58 2.17
C CYS A 85 -8.48 5.65 1.15
N GLU A 86 -7.73 4.73 0.52
CA GLU A 86 -8.30 3.71 -0.37
C GLU A 86 -9.32 2.83 0.36
N SER A 87 -8.95 2.31 1.54
CA SER A 87 -9.85 1.47 2.35
C SER A 87 -11.14 2.20 2.79
N LEU A 88 -11.11 3.52 2.86
CA LEU A 88 -12.25 4.39 3.12
C LEU A 88 -13.03 4.80 1.86
N GLY A 89 -12.61 4.39 0.68
CA GLY A 89 -13.20 4.79 -0.60
C GLY A 89 -12.90 6.24 -1.01
N LEU A 90 -11.95 6.90 -0.34
CA LEU A 90 -11.53 8.27 -0.61
C LEU A 90 -10.50 8.31 -1.76
N LEU A 91 -10.92 7.90 -2.96
CA LEU A 91 -10.04 7.63 -4.08
C LEU A 91 -9.16 8.82 -4.49
N ALA A 92 -9.69 10.04 -4.50
CA ALA A 92 -8.91 11.23 -4.85
C ALA A 92 -7.82 11.54 -3.80
N ALA A 93 -8.12 11.37 -2.51
CA ALA A 93 -7.15 11.55 -1.44
C ALA A 93 -6.08 10.45 -1.46
N SER A 94 -6.48 9.21 -1.74
CA SER A 94 -5.59 8.06 -1.92
C SER A 94 -4.59 8.32 -3.05
N GLU A 95 -5.09 8.71 -4.24
CA GLU A 95 -4.26 9.06 -5.39
C GLU A 95 -3.24 10.16 -5.05
N ALA A 96 -3.70 11.25 -4.45
CA ALA A 96 -2.81 12.36 -4.07
C ALA A 96 -1.70 11.90 -3.12
N ALA A 97 -2.03 11.06 -2.14
CA ALA A 97 -1.08 10.54 -1.17
C ALA A 97 -0.05 9.61 -1.81
N PHE A 98 -0.47 8.66 -2.68
CA PHE A 98 0.45 7.78 -3.39
C PHE A 98 1.36 8.57 -4.35
N ARG A 99 0.84 9.56 -5.10
CA ARG A 99 1.67 10.43 -5.94
C ARG A 99 2.71 11.18 -5.11
N ARG A 100 2.36 11.64 -3.91
CA ARG A 100 3.31 12.30 -3.02
C ARG A 100 4.37 11.34 -2.51
N ALA A 101 4.01 10.09 -2.14
CA ALA A 101 4.96 9.06 -1.74
C ALA A 101 5.98 8.76 -2.87
N ILE A 102 5.49 8.60 -4.11
CA ILE A 102 6.31 8.37 -5.31
C ILE A 102 7.25 9.55 -5.59
N ALA A 103 6.77 10.78 -5.43
CA ALA A 103 7.61 11.98 -5.63
C ALA A 103 8.78 12.06 -4.63
N ILE A 104 8.60 11.52 -3.42
CA ILE A 104 9.65 11.47 -2.40
C ILE A 104 10.58 10.27 -2.63
N ASP A 105 10.00 9.09 -2.87
CA ASP A 105 10.75 7.86 -3.16
C ASP A 105 10.19 7.17 -4.41
N PRO A 106 10.78 7.44 -5.60
CA PRO A 106 10.35 6.80 -6.85
C PRO A 106 10.59 5.29 -6.91
N ARG A 107 11.35 4.73 -5.96
CA ARG A 107 11.62 3.29 -5.87
C ARG A 107 10.66 2.56 -4.93
N LEU A 108 9.72 3.26 -4.31
CA LEU A 108 8.69 2.67 -3.45
C LEU A 108 7.63 1.96 -4.33
N ASP A 109 7.93 0.74 -4.75
CA ASP A 109 7.11 -0.10 -5.63
C ASP A 109 5.65 -0.24 -5.17
N ARG A 110 5.44 -0.34 -3.85
CA ARG A 110 4.10 -0.43 -3.25
C ARG A 110 3.25 0.82 -3.49
N ALA A 111 3.88 2.01 -3.59
CA ALA A 111 3.15 3.24 -3.87
C ALA A 111 2.70 3.30 -5.34
N TRP A 112 3.51 2.79 -6.28
CA TRP A 112 3.10 2.62 -7.67
C TRP A 112 1.93 1.65 -7.81
N TYR A 113 1.99 0.52 -7.10
CA TYR A 113 0.89 -0.46 -7.08
C TYR A 113 -0.40 0.14 -6.49
N GLY A 114 -0.32 0.81 -5.32
CA GLY A 114 -1.48 1.46 -4.69
C GLY A 114 -2.08 2.56 -5.58
N LEU A 115 -1.24 3.37 -6.24
CA LEU A 115 -1.71 4.36 -7.20
C LEU A 115 -2.47 3.71 -8.36
N SER A 116 -1.98 2.57 -8.87
CA SER A 116 -2.66 1.86 -9.95
C SER A 116 -4.05 1.38 -9.54
N LEU A 117 -4.20 0.84 -8.33
CA LEU A 117 -5.51 0.40 -7.82
C LEU A 117 -6.49 1.57 -7.68
N SER A 118 -6.02 2.72 -7.16
CA SER A 118 -6.83 3.93 -7.07
C SER A 118 -7.29 4.42 -8.45
N LEU A 119 -6.43 4.33 -9.48
CA LEU A 119 -6.74 4.72 -10.85
C LEU A 119 -7.71 3.74 -11.54
N ILE A 120 -7.54 2.43 -11.31
CA ILE A 120 -8.47 1.39 -11.78
C ILE A 120 -9.87 1.64 -11.20
N ALA A 121 -9.96 1.89 -9.89
CA ALA A 121 -11.23 2.19 -9.24
C ALA A 121 -11.91 3.47 -9.79
N GLN A 122 -11.12 4.40 -10.33
CA GLN A 122 -11.60 5.62 -11.01
C GLN A 122 -11.84 5.40 -12.53
N GLN A 123 -11.69 4.19 -13.06
CA GLN A 123 -11.80 3.86 -14.48
C GLN A 123 -10.78 4.60 -15.39
N ARG A 124 -9.68 5.07 -14.82
CA ARG A 124 -8.59 5.73 -15.54
C ARG A 124 -7.54 4.69 -15.98
N LEU A 125 -7.97 3.79 -16.87
CA LEU A 125 -7.25 2.56 -17.20
C LEU A 125 -5.89 2.82 -17.87
N ASP A 126 -5.77 3.84 -18.72
CA ASP A 126 -4.49 4.18 -19.38
C ASP A 126 -3.42 4.64 -18.38
N GLU A 127 -3.82 5.48 -17.43
CA GLU A 127 -2.91 5.93 -16.37
C GLU A 127 -2.55 4.77 -15.42
N ALA A 128 -3.51 3.89 -15.12
CA ALA A 128 -3.26 2.69 -14.34
C ALA A 128 -2.21 1.79 -14.98
N LEU A 129 -2.28 1.58 -16.31
CA LEU A 129 -1.26 0.81 -17.03
C LEU A 129 0.14 1.43 -16.93
N GLN A 130 0.25 2.77 -17.03
CA GLN A 130 1.53 3.44 -16.88
C GLN A 130 2.13 3.21 -15.48
N THR A 131 1.31 3.29 -14.43
CA THR A 131 1.75 3.06 -13.05
C THR A 131 2.10 1.60 -12.79
N LEU A 132 1.32 0.65 -13.35
CA LEU A 132 1.61 -0.78 -13.26
C LEU A 132 2.90 -1.17 -13.98
N ARG A 133 3.21 -0.57 -15.15
CA ARG A 133 4.49 -0.76 -15.81
C ARG A 133 5.66 -0.38 -14.90
N LYS A 134 5.54 0.78 -14.20
CA LYS A 134 6.57 1.18 -13.22
C LYS A 134 6.67 0.22 -12.05
N ASN A 135 5.55 -0.29 -11.55
CA ASN A 135 5.56 -1.31 -10.50
C ASN A 135 6.26 -2.60 -10.95
N THR A 136 5.96 -3.12 -12.16
CA THR A 136 6.57 -4.33 -12.70
C THR A 136 8.04 -4.15 -13.08
N GLU A 137 8.48 -2.95 -13.49
CA GLU A 137 9.90 -2.62 -13.66
C GLU A 137 10.66 -2.71 -12.33
N LEU A 138 10.06 -2.26 -11.22
CA LEU A 138 10.67 -2.30 -9.90
C LEU A 138 10.61 -3.70 -9.26
N GLN A 139 9.58 -4.48 -9.58
CA GLN A 139 9.30 -5.80 -9.03
C GLN A 139 8.95 -6.80 -10.13
N PRO A 140 9.89 -7.15 -11.03
CA PRO A 140 9.59 -7.94 -12.22
C PRO A 140 9.10 -9.37 -11.93
N MET A 141 9.51 -9.94 -10.79
CA MET A 141 9.10 -11.28 -10.35
C MET A 141 7.91 -11.28 -9.39
N SER A 142 7.33 -10.12 -9.09
CA SER A 142 6.10 -10.03 -8.28
C SER A 142 4.87 -10.20 -9.20
N PRO A 143 3.98 -11.16 -8.95
CA PRO A 143 2.85 -11.41 -9.85
C PRO A 143 1.76 -10.34 -9.77
N TYR A 144 1.70 -9.55 -8.69
CA TYR A 144 0.59 -8.65 -8.43
C TYR A 144 0.40 -7.56 -9.49
N GLY A 145 1.50 -6.89 -9.87
CA GLY A 145 1.46 -5.87 -10.91
C GLY A 145 1.07 -6.44 -12.27
N TRP A 146 1.64 -7.58 -12.65
CA TRP A 146 1.33 -8.28 -13.90
C TRP A 146 -0.13 -8.75 -13.94
N TYR A 147 -0.64 -9.29 -12.83
CA TYR A 147 -2.03 -9.70 -12.72
C TYR A 147 -2.99 -8.52 -12.98
N GLN A 148 -2.75 -7.38 -12.35
CA GLN A 148 -3.58 -6.19 -12.56
C GLN A 148 -3.43 -5.64 -13.98
N MET A 149 -2.22 -5.67 -14.57
CA MET A 149 -2.02 -5.26 -15.98
C MET A 149 -2.85 -6.11 -16.94
N ALA A 150 -2.84 -7.43 -16.76
CA ALA A 150 -3.65 -8.32 -17.61
C ALA A 150 -5.15 -7.99 -17.50
N ARG A 151 -5.66 -7.81 -16.29
CA ARG A 151 -7.06 -7.43 -16.05
C ARG A 151 -7.42 -6.08 -16.68
N VAL A 152 -6.56 -5.07 -16.51
CA VAL A 152 -6.77 -3.75 -17.12
C VAL A 152 -6.78 -3.86 -18.64
N GLN A 153 -5.95 -4.71 -19.26
CA GLN A 153 -5.99 -4.92 -20.71
C GLN A 153 -7.29 -5.57 -21.17
N VAL A 154 -7.82 -6.51 -20.39
CA VAL A 154 -9.16 -7.09 -20.67
C VAL A 154 -10.25 -6.02 -20.59
N ASP A 155 -10.23 -5.20 -19.53
CA ASP A 155 -11.20 -4.11 -19.34
C ASP A 155 -11.13 -3.05 -20.48
N ARG A 156 -9.96 -2.89 -21.11
CA ARG A 156 -9.73 -2.03 -22.28
C ARG A 156 -10.10 -2.69 -23.61
N GLN A 157 -10.56 -3.94 -23.59
CA GLN A 157 -10.86 -4.74 -24.78
C GLN A 157 -9.61 -5.01 -25.65
N GLU A 158 -8.45 -5.19 -25.01
CA GLU A 158 -7.16 -5.51 -25.64
C GLU A 158 -6.72 -6.94 -25.26
N PRO A 159 -7.45 -7.99 -25.72
CA PRO A 159 -7.21 -9.36 -25.31
C PRO A 159 -5.82 -9.89 -25.71
N ASP A 160 -5.28 -9.47 -26.85
CA ASP A 160 -3.97 -9.90 -27.32
C ASP A 160 -2.85 -9.44 -26.38
N GLU A 161 -2.98 -8.23 -25.81
CA GLU A 161 -2.04 -7.72 -24.83
C GLU A 161 -2.18 -8.44 -23.48
N ALA A 162 -3.41 -8.78 -23.08
CA ALA A 162 -3.66 -9.57 -21.89
C ALA A 162 -3.04 -10.98 -22.02
N GLU A 163 -3.20 -11.65 -23.18
CA GLU A 163 -2.60 -12.98 -23.43
C GLU A 163 -1.07 -12.97 -23.34
N LYS A 164 -0.40 -11.94 -23.86
CA LYS A 164 1.06 -11.76 -23.72
C LYS A 164 1.49 -11.71 -22.26
N ILE A 165 0.73 -11.01 -21.43
CA ILE A 165 1.01 -10.88 -19.99
C ILE A 165 0.77 -12.23 -19.28
N ILE A 166 -0.31 -12.94 -19.61
CA ILE A 166 -0.61 -14.28 -19.07
C ILE A 166 0.52 -15.26 -19.43
N LEU A 167 0.99 -15.23 -20.69
CA LEU A 167 2.10 -16.06 -21.12
C LEU A 167 3.41 -15.74 -20.35
N HIS A 168 3.68 -14.46 -20.12
CA HIS A 168 4.81 -14.03 -19.30
C HIS A 168 4.70 -14.56 -17.86
N LEU A 169 3.54 -14.40 -17.21
CA LEU A 169 3.28 -14.92 -15.86
C LEU A 169 3.44 -16.45 -15.78
N ARG A 170 3.06 -17.20 -16.83
CA ARG A 170 3.21 -18.65 -16.87
C ARG A 170 4.67 -19.09 -16.71
N GLY A 171 5.63 -18.24 -17.13
CA GLY A 171 7.07 -18.51 -17.04
C GLY A 171 7.62 -18.48 -15.59
N PHE A 172 6.98 -17.77 -14.65
CA PHE A 172 7.48 -17.65 -13.28
C PHE A 172 6.41 -17.86 -12.20
N GLU A 173 5.14 -17.59 -12.48
CA GLU A 173 3.99 -17.78 -11.55
C GLU A 173 2.82 -18.49 -12.25
N PRO A 174 2.99 -19.79 -12.59
CA PRO A 174 2.01 -20.53 -13.38
C PRO A 174 0.63 -20.65 -12.74
N ARG A 175 0.55 -20.59 -11.39
CA ARG A 175 -0.74 -20.61 -10.67
C ARG A 175 -1.54 -19.35 -10.91
N VAL A 176 -0.88 -18.19 -10.91
CA VAL A 176 -1.51 -16.89 -11.18
C VAL A 176 -1.91 -16.78 -12.63
N ALA A 177 -1.07 -17.26 -13.56
CA ALA A 177 -1.44 -17.35 -14.98
C ALA A 177 -2.70 -18.21 -15.18
N ALA A 178 -2.74 -19.41 -14.62
CA ALA A 178 -3.90 -20.29 -14.70
C ALA A 178 -5.18 -19.69 -14.04
N GLN A 179 -5.03 -18.86 -13.02
CA GLN A 179 -6.15 -18.11 -12.45
C GLN A 179 -6.68 -17.08 -13.45
N LEU A 180 -5.81 -16.28 -14.06
CA LEU A 180 -6.20 -15.30 -15.08
C LEU A 180 -6.87 -15.96 -16.29
N GLU A 181 -6.33 -17.08 -16.77
CA GLU A 181 -6.93 -17.86 -17.88
C GLU A 181 -8.37 -18.26 -17.57
N ARG A 182 -8.64 -18.71 -16.36
CA ARG A 182 -10.02 -19.07 -15.94
C ARG A 182 -10.93 -17.85 -15.81
N GLU A 183 -10.40 -16.74 -15.28
CA GLU A 183 -11.18 -15.52 -15.06
C GLU A 183 -11.51 -14.78 -16.36
N THR A 184 -10.60 -14.81 -17.34
CA THR A 184 -10.70 -14.04 -18.57
C THR A 184 -11.14 -14.86 -19.79
N GLY A 185 -11.01 -16.19 -19.69
CA GLY A 185 -11.21 -17.09 -20.85
C GLY A 185 -10.09 -17.01 -21.89
N LEU A 186 -9.01 -16.29 -21.62
CA LEU A 186 -7.86 -16.09 -22.50
C LEU A 186 -6.75 -17.12 -22.19
N GLY A 187 -5.90 -17.39 -23.20
CA GLY A 187 -4.72 -18.24 -23.00
C GLY A 187 -4.99 -19.74 -22.84
N ALA A 188 -6.24 -20.18 -22.89
CA ALA A 188 -6.56 -21.59 -23.04
C ALA A 188 -5.98 -22.06 -24.38
N VAL A 189 -5.03 -23.02 -24.31
CA VAL A 189 -4.49 -23.65 -25.51
C VAL A 189 -5.68 -24.06 -26.35
N ARG A 190 -5.89 -23.41 -27.52
CA ARG A 190 -6.82 -23.90 -28.53
C ARG A 190 -6.29 -25.28 -28.94
N ALA A 191 -6.96 -26.31 -28.43
CA ALA A 191 -6.68 -27.69 -28.78
C ALA A 191 -6.97 -27.94 -30.26
#